data_261f376841bb0d3d91f9f03c8d972616
#
_entry.id   261f376841bb0d3d91f9f03c8d972616
#
_cell.length_a   1.000
_cell.length_b   1.000
_cell.length_c   1.000
_cell.angle_alpha   90.00
_cell.angle_beta   90.00
_cell.angle_gamma   90.00
#
_symmetry.space_group_name_H-M   'P 1'
#
loop_
_entity.id
_entity.type
_entity.pdbx_description
1 polymer ?
#
loop_
_entity_poly.entity_id
_entity_poly.type
_entity_poly.pdbx_seq_one_letter_code
_entity_poly.pdbx_strand_id
1 'polypeptide(L)'
;MNPAVITVAIIGAGPLGRRLAFHAARAGFRVILEDVMPASLRHAEEALREELGPSAMPLVGFARTVEDAVRDADLAIDCVPDELESKLEIFSLLDRMAPPRTIFATPTTNLSIADLASCTYRPGQCIGLAVDATQLSHDTVAADIPIRITSQTSAEAQSLVCEFWRRLGYKPVVEFDTAEAMLR
;
A
#
# COMPACT_ATOMS: atom_id res chain seq x y z
N MET A 1 10.85 -16.78 18.33
CA MET A 1 10.00 -15.57 18.35
C MET A 1 9.10 -15.65 17.13
N ASN A 2 7.77 -15.67 17.30
CA ASN A 2 6.89 -15.46 16.14
C ASN A 2 7.22 -14.09 15.54
N PRO A 3 7.45 -13.98 14.23
CA PRO A 3 7.56 -12.67 13.61
C PRO A 3 6.28 -11.90 13.91
N ALA A 4 6.42 -10.68 14.40
CA ALA A 4 5.27 -9.82 14.65
C ALA A 4 4.41 -9.77 13.37
N VAL A 5 3.11 -9.98 13.51
CA VAL A 5 2.19 -9.90 12.37
C VAL A 5 2.18 -8.46 11.88
N ILE A 6 2.72 -8.23 10.69
CA ILE A 6 2.74 -6.90 10.07
C ILE A 6 1.30 -6.56 9.67
N THR A 7 0.85 -5.38 10.07
CA THR A 7 -0.46 -4.84 9.70
C THR A 7 -0.32 -3.92 8.49
N VAL A 8 -1.07 -4.20 7.44
CA VAL A 8 -1.10 -3.45 6.19
C VAL A 8 -2.44 -2.75 6.06
N ALA A 9 -2.45 -1.43 6.05
CA ALA A 9 -3.60 -0.63 5.67
C ALA A 9 -3.59 -0.38 4.16
N ILE A 10 -4.72 -0.59 3.50
CA ILE A 10 -4.90 -0.33 2.07
C ILE A 10 -6.02 0.70 1.93
N ILE A 11 -5.70 1.85 1.37
CA ILE A 11 -6.60 2.99 1.21
C ILE A 11 -7.13 3.01 -0.21
N GLY A 12 -8.41 2.71 -0.37
CA GLY A 12 -9.09 2.53 -1.64
C GLY A 12 -9.39 1.07 -1.96
N ALA A 13 -10.68 0.72 -2.03
CA ALA A 13 -11.18 -0.63 -2.30
C ALA A 13 -11.47 -0.89 -3.79
N GLY A 14 -10.82 -0.15 -4.67
CA GLY A 14 -10.87 -0.35 -6.11
C GLY A 14 -10.16 -1.66 -6.56
N PRO A 15 -10.03 -1.89 -7.87
CA PRO A 15 -9.43 -3.11 -8.40
C PRO A 15 -8.03 -3.41 -7.83
N LEU A 16 -7.15 -2.42 -7.76
CA LEU A 16 -5.79 -2.58 -7.22
C LEU A 16 -5.82 -2.88 -5.72
N GLY A 17 -6.58 -2.09 -4.92
CA GLY A 17 -6.67 -2.29 -3.48
C GLY A 17 -7.21 -3.66 -3.11
N ARG A 18 -8.23 -4.16 -3.82
CA ARG A 18 -8.76 -5.51 -3.61
C ARG A 18 -7.73 -6.60 -3.92
N ARG A 19 -6.97 -6.45 -5.01
CA ARG A 19 -5.90 -7.40 -5.38
C ARG A 19 -4.80 -7.43 -4.34
N LEU A 20 -4.36 -6.27 -3.89
CA LEU A 20 -3.37 -6.17 -2.81
C LEU A 20 -3.88 -6.80 -1.51
N ALA A 21 -5.12 -6.52 -1.13
CA ALA A 21 -5.74 -7.12 0.06
C ALA A 21 -5.80 -8.66 -0.04
N PHE A 22 -6.17 -9.19 -1.20
CA PHE A 22 -6.18 -10.63 -1.46
C PHE A 22 -4.80 -11.26 -1.30
N HIS A 23 -3.79 -10.75 -1.99
CA HIS A 23 -2.43 -11.30 -1.93
C HIS A 23 -1.80 -11.15 -0.55
N ALA A 24 -2.00 -10.00 0.11
CA ALA A 24 -1.46 -9.75 1.45
C ALA A 24 -2.08 -10.70 2.49
N ALA A 25 -3.40 -10.90 2.47
CA ALA A 25 -4.07 -11.83 3.38
C ALA A 25 -3.61 -13.28 3.14
N ARG A 26 -3.47 -13.70 1.90
CA ARG A 26 -2.92 -15.03 1.56
C ARG A 26 -1.48 -15.23 2.02
N ALA A 27 -0.68 -14.17 2.03
CA ALA A 27 0.69 -14.19 2.54
C ALA A 27 0.78 -14.11 4.08
N GLY A 28 -0.37 -14.06 4.78
CA GLY A 28 -0.46 -14.05 6.23
C GLY A 28 -0.29 -12.68 6.88
N PHE A 29 -0.45 -11.59 6.13
CA PHE A 29 -0.53 -10.25 6.69
C PHE A 29 -1.91 -9.96 7.27
N ARG A 30 -1.97 -9.18 8.34
CA ARG A 30 -3.21 -8.54 8.75
C ARG A 30 -3.48 -7.37 7.81
N VAL A 31 -4.66 -7.32 7.21
CA VAL A 31 -5.03 -6.30 6.23
C VAL A 31 -6.23 -5.50 6.75
N ILE A 32 -6.16 -4.19 6.66
CA ILE A 32 -7.33 -3.32 6.84
C ILE A 32 -7.57 -2.60 5.51
N LEU A 33 -8.65 -2.96 4.84
CA LEU A 33 -9.06 -2.33 3.58
C LEU A 33 -10.05 -1.20 3.88
N GLU A 34 -9.71 -0.01 3.41
CA GLU A 34 -10.51 1.20 3.60
C GLU A 34 -11.11 1.68 2.29
N ASP A 35 -12.33 2.18 2.37
CA ASP A 35 -12.91 3.02 1.33
C ASP A 35 -14.01 3.91 1.92
N VAL A 36 -13.98 5.18 1.58
CA VAL A 36 -14.99 6.16 1.99
C VAL A 36 -16.38 5.83 1.41
N MET A 37 -16.43 5.13 0.28
CA MET A 37 -17.67 4.71 -0.37
C MET A 37 -18.15 3.36 0.16
N PRO A 38 -19.26 3.31 0.91
CA PRO A 38 -19.75 2.05 1.49
C PRO A 38 -20.09 0.97 0.46
N ALA A 39 -20.47 1.38 -0.77
CA ALA A 39 -20.78 0.45 -1.84
C ALA A 39 -19.51 -0.26 -2.36
N SER A 40 -18.41 0.49 -2.54
CA SER A 40 -17.10 -0.07 -2.95
C SER A 40 -16.59 -1.05 -1.92
N LEU A 41 -16.70 -0.69 -0.64
CA LEU A 41 -16.24 -1.53 0.47
C LEU A 41 -17.04 -2.84 0.57
N ARG A 42 -18.36 -2.79 0.44
CA ARG A 42 -19.22 -4.01 0.41
C ARG A 42 -18.86 -4.92 -0.78
N HIS A 43 -18.73 -4.35 -1.96
CA HIS A 43 -18.34 -5.11 -3.14
C HIS A 43 -16.97 -5.79 -2.97
N ALA A 44 -16.01 -5.08 -2.38
CA ALA A 44 -14.69 -5.63 -2.07
C ALA A 44 -14.78 -6.77 -1.05
N GLU A 45 -15.60 -6.61 0.02
CA GLU A 45 -15.80 -7.63 1.03
C GLU A 45 -16.41 -8.90 0.44
N GLU A 46 -17.45 -8.78 -0.40
CA GLU A 46 -18.10 -9.91 -1.07
C GLU A 46 -17.09 -10.66 -1.96
N ALA A 47 -16.35 -9.95 -2.81
CA ALA A 47 -15.34 -10.56 -3.68
C ALA A 47 -14.23 -11.26 -2.89
N LEU A 48 -13.69 -10.62 -1.85
CA LEU A 48 -12.65 -11.22 -1.01
C LEU A 48 -13.14 -12.44 -0.24
N ARG A 49 -14.40 -12.44 0.21
CA ARG A 49 -15.02 -13.59 0.88
C ARG A 49 -15.11 -14.80 -0.03
N GLU A 50 -15.45 -14.60 -1.30
CA GLU A 50 -15.50 -15.65 -2.31
C GLU A 50 -14.11 -16.21 -2.66
N GLU A 51 -13.09 -15.33 -2.74
CA GLU A 51 -11.75 -15.70 -3.22
C GLU A 51 -10.81 -16.25 -2.14
N LEU A 52 -10.88 -15.75 -0.89
CA LEU A 52 -9.88 -16.03 0.15
C LEU A 52 -10.11 -17.33 0.93
N GLY A 53 -11.32 -17.79 1.01
CA GLY A 53 -11.64 -18.96 1.85
C GLY A 53 -11.46 -18.71 3.38
N PRO A 54 -11.74 -19.73 4.22
CA PRO A 54 -11.90 -19.56 5.66
C PRO A 54 -10.61 -19.29 6.43
N SER A 55 -9.45 -19.58 5.88
CA SER A 55 -8.16 -19.40 6.58
C SER A 55 -7.60 -17.99 6.44
N ALA A 56 -7.79 -17.33 5.30
CA ALA A 56 -7.23 -16.02 5.01
C ALA A 56 -8.23 -14.87 5.24
N MET A 57 -9.52 -15.10 5.03
CA MET A 57 -10.55 -14.07 5.23
C MET A 57 -10.55 -13.44 6.64
N PRO A 58 -10.30 -14.17 7.75
CA PRO A 58 -10.21 -13.57 9.08
C PRO A 58 -9.08 -12.57 9.27
N LEU A 59 -8.10 -12.54 8.37
CA LEU A 59 -7.01 -11.57 8.39
C LEU A 59 -7.41 -10.22 7.79
N VAL A 60 -8.56 -10.12 7.12
CA VAL A 60 -9.02 -8.89 6.47
C VAL A 60 -10.08 -8.21 7.32
N GLY A 61 -9.78 -6.98 7.75
CA GLY A 61 -10.74 -6.06 8.33
C GLY A 61 -11.11 -4.95 7.34
N PHE A 62 -12.20 -4.27 7.61
CA PHE A 62 -12.74 -3.19 6.78
C PHE A 62 -12.92 -1.92 7.59
N ALA A 63 -12.54 -0.78 7.03
CA ALA A 63 -12.65 0.52 7.66
C ALA A 63 -13.33 1.53 6.72
N ARG A 64 -14.01 2.51 7.27
CA ARG A 64 -14.68 3.60 6.52
C ARG A 64 -13.94 4.92 6.63
N THR A 65 -12.88 4.95 7.42
CA THR A 65 -12.04 6.13 7.61
C THR A 65 -10.58 5.73 7.54
N VAL A 66 -9.76 6.63 7.02
CA VAL A 66 -8.31 6.47 7.00
C VAL A 66 -7.76 6.28 8.41
N GLU A 67 -8.27 7.04 9.40
CA GLU A 67 -7.85 6.95 10.80
C GLU A 67 -8.02 5.53 11.36
N ASP A 68 -9.18 4.91 11.15
CA ASP A 68 -9.42 3.55 11.63
C ASP A 68 -8.56 2.53 10.91
N ALA A 69 -8.33 2.73 9.60
CA ALA A 69 -7.51 1.83 8.81
C ALA A 69 -6.05 1.81 9.24
N VAL A 70 -5.48 2.98 9.56
CA VAL A 70 -4.04 3.11 9.84
C VAL A 70 -3.66 3.02 11.31
N ARG A 71 -4.62 2.91 12.22
CA ARG A 71 -4.42 2.95 13.67
C ARG A 71 -3.25 2.10 14.18
N ASP A 72 -3.09 0.90 13.63
CA ASP A 72 -2.05 -0.06 14.00
C ASP A 72 -1.15 -0.43 12.83
N ALA A 73 -1.19 0.32 11.72
CA ALA A 73 -0.50 -0.03 10.49
C ALA A 73 1.03 0.09 10.62
N ASP A 74 1.73 -0.89 10.08
CA ASP A 74 3.17 -0.85 9.84
C ASP A 74 3.46 -0.38 8.40
N LEU A 75 2.56 -0.70 7.46
CA LEU A 75 2.60 -0.29 6.07
C LEU A 75 1.22 0.26 5.68
N ALA A 76 1.16 1.44 5.09
CA ALA A 76 -0.04 2.00 4.47
C ALA A 76 0.17 2.12 2.96
N ILE A 77 -0.71 1.51 2.16
CA ILE A 77 -0.65 1.55 0.70
C ILE A 77 -1.82 2.39 0.19
N ASP A 78 -1.49 3.47 -0.47
CA ASP A 78 -2.45 4.39 -1.09
C ASP A 78 -2.86 3.87 -2.47
N CYS A 79 -4.08 3.39 -2.61
CA CYS A 79 -4.68 2.90 -3.85
C CYS A 79 -5.78 3.82 -4.40
N VAL A 80 -5.79 5.10 -4.01
CA VAL A 80 -6.67 6.10 -4.62
C VAL A 80 -6.23 6.41 -6.06
N PRO A 81 -7.06 7.09 -6.87
CA PRO A 81 -6.70 7.44 -8.25
C PRO A 81 -5.32 8.09 -8.36
N ASP A 82 -4.59 7.75 -9.45
CA ASP A 82 -3.21 8.22 -9.69
C ASP A 82 -3.19 9.69 -10.17
N GLU A 83 -3.69 10.58 -9.33
CA GLU A 83 -3.79 12.02 -9.50
C GLU A 83 -3.06 12.73 -8.37
N LEU A 84 -2.27 13.76 -8.69
CA LEU A 84 -1.40 14.43 -7.72
C LEU A 84 -2.18 14.96 -6.50
N GLU A 85 -3.28 15.66 -6.73
CA GLU A 85 -4.10 16.26 -5.66
C GLU A 85 -4.66 15.19 -4.72
N SER A 86 -5.24 14.13 -5.27
CA SER A 86 -5.81 13.02 -4.50
C SER A 86 -4.76 12.34 -3.63
N LYS A 87 -3.57 12.10 -4.19
CA LYS A 87 -2.48 11.45 -3.44
C LYS A 87 -1.84 12.36 -2.41
N LEU A 88 -1.69 13.66 -2.68
CA LEU A 88 -1.23 14.64 -1.69
C LEU A 88 -2.18 14.73 -0.49
N GLU A 89 -3.50 14.70 -0.75
CA GLU A 89 -4.51 14.69 0.31
C GLU A 89 -4.36 13.44 1.20
N ILE A 90 -4.26 12.26 0.59
CA ILE A 90 -4.10 11.01 1.34
C ILE A 90 -2.78 10.98 2.11
N PHE A 91 -1.66 11.38 1.51
CA PHE A 91 -0.37 11.44 2.20
C PHE A 91 -0.41 12.38 3.41
N SER A 92 -1.08 13.52 3.29
CA SER A 92 -1.30 14.45 4.41
C SER A 92 -2.16 13.85 5.52
N LEU A 93 -3.18 13.06 5.16
CA LEU A 93 -4.01 12.33 6.13
C LEU A 93 -3.21 11.23 6.82
N LEU A 94 -2.47 10.42 6.07
CA LEU A 94 -1.62 9.36 6.60
C LEU A 94 -0.58 9.92 7.57
N ASP A 95 0.06 11.04 7.23
CA ASP A 95 1.08 11.66 8.07
C ASP A 95 0.53 12.11 9.43
N ARG A 96 -0.73 12.56 9.48
CA ARG A 96 -1.37 13.00 10.72
C ARG A 96 -1.96 11.87 11.56
N MET A 97 -2.41 10.77 10.92
CA MET A 97 -3.23 9.74 11.56
C MET A 97 -2.47 8.44 11.84
N ALA A 98 -1.49 8.10 11.00
CA ALA A 98 -0.75 6.85 11.14
C ALA A 98 0.30 6.93 12.27
N PRO A 99 0.59 5.79 12.94
CA PRO A 99 1.70 5.70 13.89
C PRO A 99 3.02 6.20 13.29
N PRO A 100 3.95 6.73 14.13
CA PRO A 100 5.24 7.24 13.63
C PRO A 100 6.09 6.22 12.85
N ARG A 101 5.88 4.92 13.10
CA ARG A 101 6.62 3.84 12.43
C ARG A 101 6.08 3.48 11.05
N THR A 102 4.86 3.93 10.70
CA THR A 102 4.18 3.50 9.46
C THR A 102 4.91 3.98 8.23
N ILE A 103 5.20 3.05 7.32
CA ILE A 103 5.74 3.34 5.99
C ILE A 103 4.58 3.63 5.03
N PHE A 104 4.74 4.62 4.16
CA PHE A 104 3.75 5.01 3.15
C PHE A 104 4.21 4.55 1.78
N ALA A 105 3.44 3.69 1.14
CA ALA A 105 3.70 3.22 -0.21
C ALA A 105 2.58 3.66 -1.16
N THR A 106 2.94 4.10 -2.34
CA THR A 106 1.96 4.58 -3.33
C THR A 106 2.21 3.99 -4.71
N PRO A 107 1.24 3.23 -5.24
CA PRO A 107 1.22 2.86 -6.64
C PRO A 107 1.08 4.11 -7.52
N THR A 108 2.08 4.35 -8.34
CA THR A 108 2.04 5.41 -9.36
C THR A 108 3.04 5.13 -10.47
N THR A 109 2.68 5.50 -11.69
CA THR A 109 3.59 5.39 -12.84
C THR A 109 4.23 6.72 -13.22
N ASN A 110 3.61 7.85 -12.84
CA ASN A 110 3.97 9.16 -13.38
C ASN A 110 4.31 10.21 -12.32
N LEU A 111 3.81 10.05 -11.08
CA LEU A 111 4.00 11.07 -10.05
C LEU A 111 5.36 10.93 -9.37
N SER A 112 5.94 12.08 -9.03
CA SER A 112 7.19 12.16 -8.26
C SER A 112 6.97 11.76 -6.80
N ILE A 113 7.75 10.80 -6.33
CA ILE A 113 7.72 10.40 -4.92
C ILE A 113 8.24 11.52 -4.03
N ALA A 114 9.18 12.34 -4.52
CA ALA A 114 9.67 13.49 -3.78
C ALA A 114 8.56 14.53 -3.55
N ASP A 115 7.70 14.78 -4.55
CA ASP A 115 6.55 15.68 -4.39
C ASP A 115 5.58 15.15 -3.35
N LEU A 116 5.20 13.88 -3.42
CA LEU A 116 4.29 13.26 -2.45
C LEU A 116 4.88 13.25 -1.03
N ALA A 117 6.17 12.97 -0.90
CA ALA A 117 6.87 13.01 0.38
C ALA A 117 6.95 14.41 0.99
N SER A 118 6.97 15.46 0.14
CA SER A 118 7.11 16.85 0.58
C SER A 118 5.94 17.36 1.44
N CYS A 119 4.75 16.74 1.33
CA CYS A 119 3.60 17.09 2.17
C CYS A 119 3.57 16.35 3.52
N THR A 120 4.62 15.58 3.85
CA THR A 120 4.73 14.83 5.10
C THR A 120 5.90 15.28 5.94
N TYR A 121 5.85 15.04 7.26
CA TYR A 121 7.00 15.24 8.17
C TYR A 121 7.96 14.04 8.20
N ARG A 122 7.71 13.00 7.41
CA ARG A 122 8.48 11.76 7.35
C ARG A 122 8.83 11.32 5.93
N PRO A 123 9.52 12.18 5.12
CA PRO A 123 9.82 11.85 3.73
C PRO A 123 10.65 10.57 3.57
N GLY A 124 11.43 10.20 4.59
CA GLY A 124 12.18 8.96 4.60
C GLY A 124 11.32 7.68 4.66
N GLN A 125 10.03 7.80 4.97
CA GLN A 125 9.09 6.68 5.04
C GLN A 125 8.18 6.59 3.81
N CYS A 126 8.43 7.38 2.76
CA CYS A 126 7.64 7.40 1.53
C CYS A 126 8.32 6.61 0.42
N ILE A 127 7.56 5.73 -0.24
CA ILE A 127 8.04 4.82 -1.30
C ILE A 127 7.03 4.76 -2.43
N GLY A 128 7.52 4.74 -3.67
CA GLY A 128 6.71 4.50 -4.87
C GLY A 128 6.70 3.02 -5.26
N LEU A 129 5.58 2.59 -5.85
CA LEU A 129 5.38 1.26 -6.40
C LEU A 129 4.96 1.39 -7.86
N ALA A 130 5.72 0.83 -8.79
CA ALA A 130 5.29 0.78 -10.19
C ALA A 130 4.47 -0.50 -10.43
N VAL A 131 3.23 -0.48 -9.95
CA VAL A 131 2.32 -1.64 -10.02
C VAL A 131 0.89 -1.18 -10.30
N ASP A 132 0.18 -1.98 -11.08
CA ASP A 132 -1.26 -1.85 -11.32
C ASP A 132 -2.01 -3.17 -11.07
N ALA A 133 -3.34 -3.13 -11.15
CA ALA A 133 -4.18 -4.30 -10.87
C ALA A 133 -3.96 -5.45 -11.86
N THR A 134 -3.48 -5.20 -13.06
CA THR A 134 -3.28 -6.24 -14.09
C THR A 134 -2.03 -7.07 -13.82
N GLN A 135 -1.02 -6.46 -13.21
CA GLN A 135 0.23 -7.13 -12.81
C GLN A 135 0.03 -8.06 -11.61
N LEU A 136 -1.01 -7.81 -10.79
CA LEU A 136 -1.36 -8.63 -9.63
C LEU A 136 -2.40 -9.71 -10.00
N SER A 137 -2.20 -10.43 -11.09
CA SER A 137 -3.06 -11.55 -11.45
C SER A 137 -2.77 -12.80 -10.61
N HIS A 138 -3.75 -13.70 -10.48
CA HIS A 138 -3.61 -14.95 -9.72
C HIS A 138 -2.50 -15.88 -10.23
N ASP A 139 -2.14 -15.75 -11.51
CA ASP A 139 -1.25 -16.66 -12.20
C ASP A 139 0.16 -16.08 -12.45
N THR A 140 0.43 -14.87 -11.96
CA THR A 140 1.74 -14.23 -12.21
C THR A 140 2.76 -14.76 -11.21
N VAL A 141 3.63 -15.65 -11.67
CA VAL A 141 4.73 -16.16 -10.87
C VAL A 141 5.92 -15.19 -10.97
N ALA A 142 6.36 -14.67 -9.81
CA ALA A 142 7.62 -13.95 -9.63
C ALA A 142 7.86 -12.76 -10.59
N ALA A 143 6.82 -11.99 -10.93
CA ALA A 143 7.03 -10.76 -11.68
C ALA A 143 7.88 -9.75 -10.89
N ASP A 144 8.71 -9.01 -11.60
CA ASP A 144 9.47 -7.90 -11.04
C ASP A 144 8.53 -6.75 -10.68
N ILE A 145 8.65 -6.23 -9.45
CA ILE A 145 7.93 -5.04 -8.99
C ILE A 145 8.96 -3.92 -8.74
N PRO A 146 8.98 -2.88 -9.56
CA PRO A 146 9.83 -1.74 -9.32
C PRO A 146 9.43 -0.99 -8.06
N ILE A 147 10.36 -0.84 -7.14
CA ILE A 147 10.24 -0.08 -5.89
C ILE A 147 11.01 1.22 -6.06
N ARG A 148 10.28 2.34 -6.15
CA ARG A 148 10.87 3.65 -6.42
C ARG A 148 11.19 4.37 -5.12
N ILE A 149 12.46 4.71 -4.94
CA ILE A 149 13.00 5.39 -3.77
C ILE A 149 13.54 6.77 -4.13
N THR A 150 13.61 7.65 -3.12
CA THR A 150 14.32 8.93 -3.22
C THR A 150 15.62 8.88 -2.41
N SER A 151 16.44 9.93 -2.50
CA SER A 151 17.64 10.08 -1.65
C SER A 151 17.32 10.16 -0.15
N GLN A 152 16.07 10.44 0.22
CA GLN A 152 15.61 10.53 1.61
C GLN A 152 15.04 9.22 2.13
N THR A 153 14.68 8.28 1.26
CA THR A 153 14.06 7.01 1.67
C THR A 153 14.96 6.22 2.62
N SER A 154 14.45 5.86 3.78
CA SER A 154 15.21 5.13 4.79
C SER A 154 15.43 3.66 4.41
N ALA A 155 16.50 3.07 4.95
CA ALA A 155 16.79 1.65 4.75
C ALA A 155 15.68 0.75 5.33
N GLU A 156 15.07 1.17 6.44
CA GLU A 156 13.96 0.47 7.09
C GLU A 156 12.73 0.45 6.19
N ALA A 157 12.37 1.58 5.57
CA ALA A 157 11.25 1.68 4.64
C ALA A 157 11.47 0.79 3.43
N GLN A 158 12.65 0.86 2.82
CA GLN A 158 13.01 0.01 1.70
C GLN A 158 12.96 -1.48 2.06
N SER A 159 13.53 -1.85 3.22
CA SER A 159 13.57 -3.23 3.68
C SER A 159 12.17 -3.81 3.91
N LEU A 160 11.30 -3.07 4.60
CA LEU A 160 9.93 -3.50 4.91
C LEU A 160 9.11 -3.71 3.62
N VAL A 161 9.17 -2.76 2.69
CA VAL A 161 8.41 -2.85 1.43
C VAL A 161 8.95 -3.98 0.54
N CYS A 162 10.27 -4.16 0.45
CA CYS A 162 10.84 -5.29 -0.28
C CYS A 162 10.45 -6.64 0.33
N GLU A 163 10.44 -6.77 1.66
CA GLU A 163 10.01 -7.99 2.34
C GLU A 163 8.53 -8.27 2.13
N PHE A 164 7.68 -7.22 2.18
CA PHE A 164 6.27 -7.34 1.84
C PHE A 164 6.07 -7.99 0.47
N TRP A 165 6.71 -7.47 -0.57
CA TRP A 165 6.57 -7.98 -1.94
C TRP A 165 7.14 -9.41 -2.11
N ARG A 166 8.27 -9.73 -1.45
CA ARG A 166 8.82 -11.10 -1.46
C ARG A 166 7.85 -12.11 -0.86
N ARG A 167 7.21 -11.75 0.26
CA ARG A 167 6.21 -12.61 0.89
C ARG A 167 4.95 -12.80 0.05
N LEU A 168 4.59 -11.81 -0.78
CA LEU A 168 3.52 -11.96 -1.76
C LEU A 168 3.93 -12.86 -2.96
N GLY A 169 5.21 -13.24 -3.08
CA GLY A 169 5.71 -14.06 -4.17
C GLY A 169 6.26 -13.27 -5.36
N TYR A 170 6.43 -11.96 -5.22
CA TYR A 170 6.98 -11.08 -6.24
C TYR A 170 8.46 -10.77 -5.99
N LYS A 171 9.15 -10.28 -7.02
CA LYS A 171 10.55 -9.87 -6.93
C LYS A 171 10.65 -8.34 -6.90
N PRO A 172 10.91 -7.71 -5.74
CA PRO A 172 11.12 -6.27 -5.68
C PRO A 172 12.43 -5.88 -6.33
N VAL A 173 12.39 -4.88 -7.21
CA VAL A 173 13.55 -4.29 -7.88
C VAL A 173 13.62 -2.82 -7.46
N VAL A 174 14.63 -2.48 -6.66
CA VAL A 174 14.79 -1.12 -6.14
C VAL A 174 15.44 -0.24 -7.20
N GLU A 175 14.82 0.90 -7.47
CA GLU A 175 15.31 1.92 -8.41
C GLU A 175 15.08 3.33 -7.86
N PHE A 176 15.87 4.30 -8.30
CA PHE A 176 15.63 5.70 -7.95
C PHE A 176 14.45 6.25 -8.73
N ASP A 177 13.64 7.07 -8.05
CA ASP A 177 12.56 7.82 -8.69
C ASP A 177 13.14 8.81 -9.69
N THR A 178 12.72 8.70 -10.94
CA THR A 178 13.13 9.56 -12.05
C THR A 178 12.00 10.48 -12.52
N ALA A 179 10.84 10.45 -11.86
CA ALA A 179 9.75 11.35 -12.20
C ALA A 179 10.14 12.81 -11.90
N GLU A 180 9.80 13.69 -12.83
CA GLU A 180 10.07 15.12 -12.68
C GLU A 180 9.20 15.71 -11.58
N ALA A 181 9.81 16.41 -10.62
CA ALA A 181 9.10 17.08 -9.56
C ALA A 181 8.29 18.26 -10.13
N MET A 182 7.01 18.33 -9.77
CA MET A 182 6.07 19.37 -10.19
C MET A 182 5.92 20.46 -9.12
N LEU A 183 6.17 20.12 -7.86
CA LEU A 183 6.12 21.05 -6.73
C LEU A 183 7.51 21.68 -6.51
N ARG A 184 7.54 22.99 -6.30
CA ARG A 184 8.76 23.78 -6.05
C ARG A 184 8.71 24.42 -4.67
#